data_08fa87e82c01e4fcc9587d669c3011f5
#
_entry.id   08fa87e82c01e4fcc9587d669c3011f5
#
_cell.length_a   1.000
_cell.length_b   1.000
_cell.length_c   1.000
_cell.angle_alpha   90.00
_cell.angle_beta   90.00
_cell.angle_gamma   90.00
#
_symmetry.space_group_name_H-M   'P 1'
#
loop_
_entity.id
_entity.type
_entity.pdbx_description
1 polymer ?
#
loop_
_entity_poly.entity_id
_entity_poly.type
_entity_poly.pdbx_seq_one_letter_code
_entity_poly.pdbx_strand_id
1 'polypeptide(L)'
;MDKIIDAWYDECSGISTVILGTKWGTFTETVVVDPDDGDVANKWDGCKFAHYKCMIDKLKAKGAAFIERANGIDHASTVVAKSMYENGYSRVKNPKEFNAVLTKFRIQSRCARRDGRKYLDAAQKMKERYPQFVEETLNERRKFKEKNENRS
;
A
#
# COMPACT_ATOMS: atom_id res chain seq x y z
N MET A 1 0.28 -13.77 -1.66
CA MET A 1 1.57 -13.62 -0.95
C MET A 1 2.47 -12.67 -1.75
N ASP A 2 3.13 -11.79 -1.08
CA ASP A 2 4.03 -10.84 -1.74
C ASP A 2 5.32 -11.53 -2.17
N LYS A 3 5.78 -11.21 -3.37
CA LYS A 3 7.00 -11.81 -3.92
C LYS A 3 7.84 -10.75 -4.63
N ILE A 4 9.10 -10.65 -4.29
CA ILE A 4 10.06 -9.90 -5.09
C ILE A 4 10.24 -10.65 -6.40
N ILE A 5 9.82 -10.04 -7.50
CA ILE A 5 9.93 -10.59 -8.85
C ILE A 5 11.36 -10.44 -9.34
N ASP A 6 11.92 -9.25 -9.14
CA ASP A 6 13.30 -8.93 -9.51
C ASP A 6 13.85 -7.79 -8.65
N ALA A 7 15.16 -7.78 -8.47
CA ALA A 7 15.87 -6.72 -7.77
C ALA A 7 17.28 -6.63 -8.34
N TRP A 8 17.70 -5.44 -8.75
CA TRP A 8 19.03 -5.24 -9.30
C TRP A 8 19.62 -3.87 -8.96
N TYR A 9 20.91 -3.78 -9.09
CA TYR A 9 21.69 -2.57 -8.91
C TYR A 9 22.51 -2.29 -10.18
N ASP A 10 22.39 -1.08 -10.70
CA ASP A 10 23.20 -0.60 -11.81
C ASP A 10 24.42 0.14 -11.27
N GLU A 11 25.60 -0.45 -11.43
CA GLU A 11 26.87 0.11 -10.94
C GLU A 11 27.23 1.43 -11.65
N CYS A 12 26.79 1.61 -12.90
CA CYS A 12 27.09 2.84 -13.66
C CYS A 12 26.32 4.05 -13.15
N SER A 13 25.04 3.86 -12.80
CA SER A 13 24.15 4.94 -12.37
C SER A 13 23.95 5.02 -10.85
N GLY A 14 24.33 3.97 -10.11
CA GLY A 14 24.04 3.87 -8.67
C GLY A 14 22.56 3.63 -8.36
N ILE A 15 21.77 3.25 -9.35
CA ILE A 15 20.33 3.04 -9.20
C ILE A 15 20.04 1.61 -8.77
N SER A 16 19.33 1.45 -7.66
CA SER A 16 18.74 0.17 -7.25
C SER A 16 17.27 0.13 -7.64
N THR A 17 16.85 -0.99 -8.22
CA THR A 17 15.46 -1.19 -8.67
C THR A 17 14.91 -2.46 -8.05
N VAL A 18 13.67 -2.41 -7.59
CA VAL A 18 12.92 -3.57 -7.08
C VAL A 18 11.56 -3.63 -7.74
N ILE A 19 11.18 -4.83 -8.16
CA ILE A 19 9.85 -5.16 -8.66
C ILE A 19 9.19 -6.10 -7.67
N LEU A 20 8.10 -5.65 -7.05
CA LEU A 20 7.32 -6.39 -6.07
C LEU A 20 5.98 -6.80 -6.66
N GLY A 21 5.73 -8.10 -6.75
CA GLY A 21 4.43 -8.65 -7.13
C GLY A 21 3.58 -8.92 -5.89
N THR A 22 2.35 -8.40 -5.88
CA THR A 22 1.41 -8.56 -4.78
C THR A 22 0.02 -8.92 -5.31
N LYS A 23 -0.86 -9.33 -4.43
CA LYS A 23 -2.29 -9.49 -4.75
C LYS A 23 -2.92 -8.19 -5.27
N TRP A 24 -2.38 -7.04 -4.91
CA TRP A 24 -2.93 -5.72 -5.20
C TRP A 24 -2.32 -5.06 -6.42
N GLY A 25 -1.37 -5.71 -7.04
CA GLY A 25 -0.67 -5.26 -8.24
C GLY A 25 0.83 -5.52 -8.18
N THR A 26 1.50 -5.14 -9.25
CA THR A 26 2.95 -5.19 -9.36
C THR A 26 3.51 -3.77 -9.28
N PHE A 27 4.47 -3.56 -8.41
CA PHE A 27 5.04 -2.25 -8.13
C PHE A 27 6.53 -2.25 -8.42
N THR A 28 6.99 -1.22 -9.11
CA THR A 28 8.40 -1.02 -9.42
C THR A 28 8.85 0.29 -8.83
N GLU A 29 9.90 0.25 -8.02
CA GLU A 29 10.50 1.43 -7.42
C GLU A 29 12.02 1.44 -7.62
N THR A 30 12.55 2.64 -7.73
CA THR A 30 13.97 2.90 -7.88
C THR A 30 14.47 3.84 -6.79
N VAL A 31 15.70 3.63 -6.38
CA VAL A 31 16.40 4.50 -5.44
C VAL A 31 17.81 4.73 -5.94
N VAL A 32 18.23 5.99 -5.93
CA VAL A 32 19.63 6.37 -6.15
C VAL A 32 20.25 6.62 -4.80
N VAL A 33 21.32 5.92 -4.50
CA VAL A 33 22.13 6.19 -3.30
C VAL A 33 23.06 7.36 -3.62
N ASP A 34 23.04 8.37 -2.74
CA ASP A 34 23.94 9.52 -2.89
C ASP A 34 25.40 9.04 -2.96
N PRO A 35 26.19 9.52 -3.93
CA PRO A 35 27.63 9.20 -4.01
C PRO A 35 28.40 9.48 -2.72
N ASP A 36 28.01 10.50 -1.96
CA ASP A 36 28.61 10.83 -0.66
C ASP A 36 28.32 9.75 0.41
N ASP A 37 27.20 9.04 0.28
CA ASP A 37 26.84 7.90 1.11
C ASP A 37 27.29 6.57 0.51
N GLY A 38 27.81 6.57 -0.71
CA GLY A 38 28.20 5.37 -1.47
C GLY A 38 29.31 4.54 -0.80
N ASP A 39 30.16 5.19 0.01
CA ASP A 39 31.19 4.48 0.80
C ASP A 39 30.60 3.70 1.99
N VAL A 40 29.37 4.03 2.39
CA VAL A 40 28.69 3.44 3.55
C VAL A 40 27.61 2.46 3.10
N ALA A 41 26.75 2.89 2.19
CA ALA A 41 25.67 2.09 1.67
C ALA A 41 26.18 1.07 0.64
N ASN A 42 25.68 -0.14 0.70
CA ASN A 42 25.93 -1.14 -0.34
C ASN A 42 24.71 -1.27 -1.28
N LYS A 43 24.88 -2.02 -2.37
CA LYS A 43 23.83 -2.27 -3.35
C LYS A 43 22.53 -2.85 -2.75
N TRP A 44 22.65 -3.59 -1.67
CA TRP A 44 21.50 -4.20 -1.00
C TRP A 44 20.71 -3.18 -0.18
N ASP A 45 21.36 -2.14 0.33
CA ASP A 45 20.67 -1.06 1.04
C ASP A 45 19.78 -0.26 0.11
N GLY A 46 20.25 0.02 -1.12
CA GLY A 46 19.41 0.60 -2.17
C GLY A 46 18.19 -0.24 -2.51
N CYS A 47 18.37 -1.57 -2.62
CA CYS A 47 17.25 -2.48 -2.84
C CYS A 47 16.29 -2.52 -1.64
N LYS A 48 16.77 -2.44 -0.41
CA LYS A 48 15.91 -2.31 0.78
C LYS A 48 15.04 -1.03 0.74
N PHE A 49 15.64 0.07 0.35
CA PHE A 49 14.93 1.35 0.24
C PHE A 49 13.88 1.31 -0.87
N ALA A 50 14.21 0.75 -2.03
CA ALA A 50 13.27 0.56 -3.11
C ALA A 50 12.12 -0.39 -2.71
N HIS A 51 12.42 -1.48 -2.01
CA HIS A 51 11.41 -2.40 -1.48
C HIS A 51 10.47 -1.69 -0.49
N TYR A 52 11.00 -0.85 0.39
CA TYR A 52 10.18 -0.06 1.32
C TYR A 52 9.18 0.83 0.57
N LYS A 53 9.62 1.49 -0.51
CA LYS A 53 8.72 2.28 -1.36
C LYS A 53 7.65 1.41 -2.04
N CYS A 54 8.00 0.21 -2.52
CA CYS A 54 7.04 -0.75 -3.06
C CYS A 54 5.96 -1.14 -2.03
N MET A 55 6.33 -1.27 -0.76
CA MET A 55 5.38 -1.57 0.32
C MET A 55 4.42 -0.40 0.56
N ILE A 56 4.87 0.83 0.43
CA ILE A 56 4.00 2.01 0.47
C ILE A 56 2.99 1.96 -0.69
N ASP A 57 3.46 1.69 -1.90
CA ASP A 57 2.61 1.59 -3.09
C ASP A 57 1.57 0.47 -2.96
N LYS A 58 1.96 -0.68 -2.44
CA LYS A 58 1.05 -1.79 -2.11
C LYS A 58 -0.06 -1.34 -1.16
N LEU A 59 0.28 -0.66 -0.07
CA LEU A 59 -0.72 -0.19 0.90
C LEU A 59 -1.67 0.83 0.29
N LYS A 60 -1.17 1.74 -0.57
CA LYS A 60 -2.02 2.67 -1.32
C LYS A 60 -2.98 1.94 -2.25
N ALA A 61 -2.50 0.98 -3.02
CA ALA A 61 -3.32 0.19 -3.93
C ALA A 61 -4.37 -0.62 -3.18
N LYS A 62 -4.01 -1.24 -2.06
CA LYS A 62 -4.92 -1.97 -1.19
C LYS A 62 -6.01 -1.05 -0.63
N GLY A 63 -5.64 0.11 -0.10
CA GLY A 63 -6.58 1.09 0.41
C GLY A 63 -7.54 1.59 -0.67
N ALA A 64 -7.03 1.92 -1.85
CA ALA A 64 -7.84 2.33 -3.00
C ALA A 64 -8.83 1.25 -3.44
N ALA A 65 -8.41 -0.02 -3.46
CA ALA A 65 -9.29 -1.15 -3.81
C ALA A 65 -10.45 -1.31 -2.82
N PHE A 66 -10.21 -1.13 -1.52
CA PHE A 66 -11.27 -1.16 -0.52
C PHE A 66 -12.24 0.02 -0.66
N ILE A 67 -11.75 1.21 -0.95
CA ILE A 67 -12.60 2.40 -1.21
C ILE A 67 -13.44 2.18 -2.48
N GLU A 68 -12.86 1.66 -3.54
CA GLU A 68 -13.57 1.34 -4.78
C GLU A 68 -14.67 0.30 -4.54
N ARG A 69 -14.38 -0.73 -3.75
CA ARG A 69 -15.37 -1.72 -3.33
C ARG A 69 -16.52 -1.05 -2.55
N ALA A 70 -16.23 -0.16 -1.62
CA ALA A 70 -17.25 0.59 -0.90
C ALA A 70 -18.14 1.41 -1.84
N ASN A 71 -17.53 2.11 -2.80
CA ASN A 71 -18.25 2.88 -3.81
C ASN A 71 -19.14 1.97 -4.68
N GLY A 72 -18.66 0.78 -5.05
CA GLY A 72 -19.45 -0.22 -5.78
C GLY A 72 -20.65 -0.72 -5.00
N ILE A 73 -20.49 -0.97 -3.70
CA ILE A 73 -21.59 -1.36 -2.80
C ILE A 73 -22.62 -0.24 -2.69
N ASP A 74 -22.19 1.00 -2.51
CA ASP A 74 -23.07 2.17 -2.45
C ASP A 74 -23.86 2.34 -3.76
N HIS A 75 -23.20 2.18 -4.89
CA HIS A 75 -23.84 2.22 -6.21
C HIS A 75 -24.90 1.12 -6.35
N ALA A 76 -24.55 -0.13 -6.02
CA ALA A 76 -25.48 -1.26 -6.07
C ALA A 76 -26.70 -1.02 -5.16
N SER A 77 -26.47 -0.50 -3.96
CA SER A 77 -27.55 -0.13 -3.02
C SER A 77 -28.48 0.92 -3.62
N THR A 78 -27.92 1.93 -4.27
CA THR A 78 -28.70 2.99 -4.95
C THR A 78 -29.55 2.42 -6.10
N VAL A 79 -28.95 1.56 -6.93
CA VAL A 79 -29.66 0.90 -8.05
C VAL A 79 -30.80 0.04 -7.55
N VAL A 80 -30.59 -0.76 -6.50
CA VAL A 80 -31.64 -1.59 -5.90
C VAL A 80 -32.78 -0.72 -5.35
N ALA A 81 -32.45 0.32 -4.59
CA ALA A 81 -33.46 1.23 -4.04
C ALA A 81 -34.29 1.91 -5.14
N LYS A 82 -33.60 2.41 -6.19
CA LYS A 82 -34.27 3.06 -7.34
C LYS A 82 -35.18 2.09 -8.10
N SER A 83 -34.73 0.88 -8.37
CA SER A 83 -35.51 -0.17 -9.02
C SER A 83 -36.79 -0.50 -8.24
N MET A 84 -36.72 -0.54 -6.92
CA MET A 84 -37.87 -0.78 -6.06
C MET A 84 -38.88 0.40 -6.14
N TYR A 85 -38.41 1.63 -6.16
CA TYR A 85 -39.24 2.80 -6.34
C TYR A 85 -39.96 2.81 -7.70
N GLU A 86 -39.27 2.53 -8.79
CA GLU A 86 -39.80 2.52 -10.15
C GLU A 86 -40.82 1.38 -10.37
N ASN A 87 -40.62 0.23 -9.74
CA ASN A 87 -41.53 -0.92 -9.85
C ASN A 87 -42.69 -0.91 -8.87
N GLY A 88 -42.83 0.16 -8.10
CA GLY A 88 -43.89 0.36 -7.12
C GLY A 88 -43.54 -0.25 -5.75
N TYR A 89 -43.18 0.60 -4.82
CA TYR A 89 -42.87 0.26 -3.43
C TYR A 89 -44.01 -0.50 -2.73
N SER A 90 -45.27 -0.27 -3.16
CA SER A 90 -46.48 -0.97 -2.68
C SER A 90 -46.51 -2.45 -3.00
N ARG A 91 -45.67 -2.93 -3.91
CA ARG A 91 -45.55 -4.36 -4.28
C ARG A 91 -44.51 -5.12 -3.49
N VAL A 92 -43.74 -4.46 -2.63
CA VAL A 92 -42.80 -5.13 -1.76
C VAL A 92 -43.57 -5.87 -0.68
N LYS A 93 -43.56 -7.20 -0.75
CA LYS A 93 -44.29 -8.04 0.20
C LYS A 93 -43.77 -7.95 1.63
N ASN A 94 -42.50 -7.54 1.81
CA ASN A 94 -41.89 -7.43 3.13
C ASN A 94 -40.94 -6.23 3.20
N PRO A 95 -41.43 -5.01 3.59
CA PRO A 95 -40.62 -3.81 3.73
C PRO A 95 -39.45 -3.98 4.76
N LYS A 96 -39.67 -4.79 5.79
CA LYS A 96 -38.64 -5.04 6.81
C LYS A 96 -37.42 -5.78 6.25
N GLU A 97 -37.65 -6.82 5.40
CA GLU A 97 -36.54 -7.54 4.74
C GLU A 97 -35.79 -6.64 3.77
N PHE A 98 -36.50 -5.80 3.02
CA PHE A 98 -35.88 -4.84 2.11
C PHE A 98 -34.99 -3.84 2.86
N ASN A 99 -35.51 -3.25 3.93
CA ASN A 99 -34.72 -2.34 4.77
C ASN A 99 -33.53 -3.04 5.43
N ALA A 100 -33.67 -4.31 5.81
CA ALA A 100 -32.57 -5.11 6.34
C ALA A 100 -31.46 -5.31 5.30
N VAL A 101 -31.81 -5.56 4.03
CA VAL A 101 -30.84 -5.69 2.92
C VAL A 101 -30.10 -4.37 2.69
N LEU A 102 -30.81 -3.24 2.63
CA LEU A 102 -30.19 -1.91 2.48
C LEU A 102 -29.27 -1.57 3.66
N THR A 103 -29.68 -1.90 4.87
CA THR A 103 -28.86 -1.71 6.08
C THR A 103 -27.58 -2.54 6.01
N LYS A 104 -27.68 -3.79 5.54
CA LYS A 104 -26.53 -4.66 5.34
C LYS A 104 -25.53 -4.08 4.33
N PHE A 105 -26.01 -3.54 3.21
CA PHE A 105 -25.14 -2.85 2.25
C PHE A 105 -24.44 -1.65 2.88
N ARG A 106 -25.16 -0.83 3.64
CA ARG A 106 -24.58 0.33 4.35
C ARG A 106 -23.47 -0.08 5.32
N ILE A 107 -23.67 -1.15 6.07
CA ILE A 107 -22.68 -1.67 7.00
C ILE A 107 -21.45 -2.17 6.24
N GLN A 108 -21.62 -2.95 5.18
CA GLN A 108 -20.52 -3.47 4.36
C GLN A 108 -19.71 -2.34 3.70
N SER A 109 -20.40 -1.35 3.14
CA SER A 109 -19.77 -0.16 2.55
C SER A 109 -18.97 0.62 3.59
N ARG A 110 -19.53 0.84 4.76
CA ARG A 110 -18.90 1.57 5.86
C ARG A 110 -17.65 0.84 6.37
N CYS A 111 -17.72 -0.48 6.51
CA CYS A 111 -16.58 -1.31 6.91
C CYS A 111 -15.46 -1.29 5.86
N ALA A 112 -15.80 -1.45 4.58
CA ALA A 112 -14.82 -1.41 3.49
C ALA A 112 -14.14 -0.04 3.41
N ARG A 113 -14.88 1.05 3.55
CA ARG A 113 -14.34 2.42 3.53
C ARG A 113 -13.43 2.69 4.72
N ARG A 114 -13.80 2.24 5.90
CA ARG A 114 -12.97 2.32 7.11
C ARG A 114 -11.66 1.58 6.92
N ASP A 115 -11.71 0.35 6.42
CA ASP A 115 -10.52 -0.48 6.20
C ASP A 115 -9.63 0.13 5.11
N GLY A 116 -10.22 0.66 4.04
CA GLY A 116 -9.48 1.39 3.00
C GLY A 116 -8.73 2.59 3.55
N ARG A 117 -9.36 3.41 4.35
CA ARG A 117 -8.70 4.56 5.03
C ARG A 117 -7.56 4.13 5.93
N LYS A 118 -7.75 3.04 6.67
CA LYS A 118 -6.70 2.47 7.53
C LYS A 118 -5.43 2.11 6.75
N TYR A 119 -5.57 1.50 5.57
CA TYR A 119 -4.43 1.19 4.72
C TYR A 119 -3.78 2.44 4.09
N LEU A 120 -4.59 3.43 3.70
CA LEU A 120 -4.06 4.69 3.19
C LEU A 120 -3.31 5.47 4.28
N ASP A 121 -3.81 5.48 5.51
CA ASP A 121 -3.14 6.09 6.66
C ASP A 121 -1.83 5.36 6.99
N ALA A 122 -1.82 4.02 6.92
CA ALA A 122 -0.61 3.24 7.09
C ALA A 122 0.44 3.55 6.02
N ALA A 123 0.03 3.71 4.76
CA ALA A 123 0.91 4.13 3.67
C ALA A 123 1.51 5.52 3.93
N GLN A 124 0.70 6.47 4.38
CA GLN A 124 1.16 7.82 4.71
C GLN A 124 2.16 7.82 5.86
N LYS A 125 1.92 7.05 6.91
CA LYS A 125 2.86 6.89 8.03
C LYS A 125 4.19 6.27 7.59
N MET A 126 4.15 5.25 6.73
CA MET A 126 5.37 4.68 6.16
C MET A 126 6.13 5.69 5.33
N LYS A 127 5.44 6.49 4.51
CA LYS A 127 6.05 7.56 3.72
C LYS A 127 6.75 8.60 4.59
N GLU A 128 6.13 8.99 5.69
CA GLU A 128 6.71 9.94 6.66
C GLU A 128 7.93 9.38 7.39
N ARG A 129 7.95 8.06 7.64
CA ARG A 129 9.06 7.36 8.30
C ARG A 129 10.20 6.97 7.35
N TYR A 130 10.01 7.10 6.06
CA TYR A 130 11.01 6.68 5.09
C TYR A 130 12.37 7.37 5.28
N PRO A 131 12.46 8.70 5.46
CA PRO A 131 13.74 9.35 5.71
C PRO A 131 14.47 8.82 6.95
N GLN A 132 13.74 8.56 8.02
CA GLN A 132 14.28 7.98 9.25
C GLN A 132 14.77 6.56 9.02
N PHE A 133 14.04 5.75 8.29
CA PHE A 133 14.44 4.39 7.92
C PHE A 133 15.76 4.37 7.14
N VAL A 134 15.92 5.26 6.17
CA VAL A 134 17.16 5.44 5.41
C VAL A 134 18.31 5.83 6.35
N GLU A 135 18.10 6.83 7.19
CA GLU A 135 19.12 7.31 8.12
C GLU A 135 19.56 6.23 9.13
N GLU A 136 18.62 5.51 9.71
CA GLU A 136 18.90 4.41 10.64
C GLU A 136 19.73 3.30 9.96
N THR A 137 19.38 2.92 8.74
CA THR A 137 20.10 1.91 7.98
C THR A 137 21.54 2.36 7.70
N LEU A 138 21.75 3.59 7.27
CA LEU A 138 23.06 4.15 7.00
C LEU A 138 23.90 4.28 8.28
N ASN A 139 23.29 4.66 9.39
CA ASN A 139 23.97 4.76 10.69
C ASN A 139 24.43 3.39 11.20
N GLU A 140 23.64 2.34 11.04
CA GLU A 140 24.05 0.98 11.37
C GLU A 140 25.24 0.53 10.53
N ARG A 141 25.27 0.87 9.25
CA ARG A 141 26.42 0.58 8.36
C ARG A 141 27.67 1.32 8.79
N ARG A 142 27.58 2.58 9.17
CA ARG A 142 28.72 3.37 9.68
C ARG A 142 29.30 2.74 10.94
N LYS A 143 28.46 2.38 11.90
CA LYS A 143 28.89 1.70 13.12
C LYS A 143 29.59 0.36 12.86
N PHE A 144 29.08 -0.39 11.90
CA PHE A 144 29.67 -1.67 11.50
C PHE A 144 31.05 -1.47 10.85
N LYS A 145 31.20 -0.47 9.98
CA LYS A 145 32.45 -0.10 9.35
C LYS A 145 33.50 0.33 10.38
N GLU A 146 33.14 1.23 11.29
CA GLU A 146 34.01 1.69 12.39
C GLU A 146 34.48 0.53 13.27
N LYS A 147 33.59 -0.41 13.62
CA LYS A 147 33.99 -1.61 14.38
C LYS A 147 35.01 -2.50 13.66
N ASN A 148 34.86 -2.64 12.36
CA ASN A 148 35.77 -3.47 11.57
C ASN A 148 37.12 -2.79 11.35
N GLU A 149 37.16 -1.47 11.18
CA GLU A 149 38.40 -0.70 11.08
C GLU A 149 39.17 -0.69 12.40
N ASN A 150 38.48 -0.66 13.54
CA ASN A 150 39.11 -0.70 14.86
C ASN A 150 39.58 -2.11 15.26
N ARG A 151 39.22 -3.16 14.54
CA ARG A 151 39.69 -4.55 14.76
C ARG A 151 40.89 -4.94 13.89
N SER A 152 41.20 -4.16 12.91
CA SER A 152 42.40 -4.29 12.09
C SER A 152 43.48 -3.38 12.58
#